data_ef552b445197d2458e98651297d7ef2e
#
_entry.id   ef552b445197d2458e98651297d7ef2e
#
_cell.length_a   1.000
_cell.length_b   1.000
_cell.length_c   1.000
_cell.angle_alpha   90.00
_cell.angle_beta   90.00
_cell.angle_gamma   90.00
#
_symmetry.space_group_name_H-M   'P 1'
#
loop_
_entity.id
_entity.type
_entity.pdbx_description
1 polymer ?
#
loop_
_entity_poly.entity_id
_entity_poly.type
_entity_poly.pdbx_seq_one_letter_code
_entity_poly.pdbx_strand_id
1 'polypeptide(L)'
;MSDSTEHVDQPEPRWQVILAVVAIGGIYLALPPWFTVGPTWLLPALIVVLLIPTVVTHRMGRHSLNHALGIVINAIITLALIGSVILLVGAIPVHKQAPLSLLLSGAELWLTNVLVFALWYWRLDGGGPTVRDRRREFGSRSFVFPQMQIEKIERGRFSVERWRPNFVDYLFIAFTTSSTFGPTDAPLLARWAKALTMCQIFISLSIVVLLISRAVGIL
;
A
#
# COMPACT_ATOMS: atom_id res chain seq x y z
N MET A 1 10.37 13.66 43.24
CA MET A 1 10.00 12.28 42.99
C MET A 1 9.11 12.31 41.74
N SER A 2 9.73 12.21 40.59
CA SER A 2 9.02 12.24 39.30
C SER A 2 8.58 10.82 38.99
N ASP A 3 7.29 10.65 38.96
CA ASP A 3 6.62 9.44 38.50
C ASP A 3 6.85 9.32 36.96
N SER A 4 7.97 8.70 36.61
CA SER A 4 8.25 8.28 35.26
C SER A 4 7.44 7.02 35.00
N THR A 5 6.12 7.20 34.73
CA THR A 5 5.31 6.15 34.12
C THR A 5 6.00 5.77 32.81
N GLU A 6 6.69 4.63 32.84
CA GLU A 6 7.13 3.90 31.67
C GLU A 6 5.91 3.64 30.77
N HIS A 7 5.64 4.56 29.85
CA HIS A 7 4.75 4.26 28.75
C HIS A 7 5.46 3.19 27.90
N VAL A 8 5.12 1.93 28.15
CA VAL A 8 5.48 0.80 27.32
C VAL A 8 5.11 1.17 25.88
N ASP A 9 6.11 1.27 25.02
CA ASP A 9 5.95 1.53 23.60
C ASP A 9 5.00 0.48 23.02
N GLN A 10 3.76 0.88 22.73
CA GLN A 10 2.78 -0.04 22.14
C GLN A 10 3.22 -0.41 20.72
N PRO A 11 3.20 -1.70 20.36
CA PRO A 11 3.55 -2.14 19.03
C PRO A 11 2.57 -1.54 17.99
N GLU A 12 3.08 -1.31 16.79
CA GLU A 12 2.30 -0.74 15.68
C GLU A 12 1.00 -1.54 15.42
N PRO A 13 -0.19 -0.88 15.35
CA PRO A 13 -1.46 -1.55 15.13
C PRO A 13 -1.52 -2.18 13.73
N ARG A 14 -1.67 -3.51 13.66
CA ARG A 14 -1.63 -4.26 12.39
C ARG A 14 -3.01 -4.50 11.77
N TRP A 15 -4.07 -4.16 12.48
CA TRP A 15 -5.44 -4.32 11.97
C TRP A 15 -5.70 -3.50 10.70
N GLN A 16 -5.06 -2.32 10.56
CA GLN A 16 -5.15 -1.46 9.39
C GLN A 16 -4.64 -2.16 8.12
N VAL A 17 -3.56 -2.92 8.26
CA VAL A 17 -2.97 -3.71 7.17
C VAL A 17 -3.89 -4.86 6.76
N ILE A 18 -4.49 -5.54 7.74
CA ILE A 18 -5.45 -6.61 7.48
C ILE A 18 -6.66 -6.04 6.74
N LEU A 19 -7.17 -4.89 7.19
CA LEU A 19 -8.27 -4.20 6.53
C LEU A 19 -7.94 -3.84 5.08
N ALA A 20 -6.73 -3.32 4.82
CA ALA A 20 -6.28 -2.99 3.46
C ALA A 20 -6.22 -4.23 2.56
N VAL A 21 -5.70 -5.35 3.06
CA VAL A 21 -5.62 -6.62 2.29
C VAL A 21 -7.02 -7.18 2.02
N VAL A 22 -7.93 -7.11 3.00
CA VAL A 22 -9.34 -7.51 2.82
C VAL A 22 -10.05 -6.60 1.83
N ALA A 23 -9.81 -5.28 1.89
CA ALA A 23 -10.37 -4.33 0.94
C ALA A 23 -9.90 -4.61 -0.50
N ILE A 24 -8.62 -4.93 -0.71
CA ILE A 24 -8.10 -5.36 -2.02
C ILE A 24 -8.84 -6.61 -2.52
N GLY A 25 -9.02 -7.62 -1.66
CA GLY A 25 -9.77 -8.83 -2.00
C GLY A 25 -11.22 -8.53 -2.38
N GLY A 26 -11.89 -7.64 -1.63
CA GLY A 26 -13.26 -7.20 -1.91
C GLY A 26 -13.38 -6.44 -3.24
N ILE A 27 -12.46 -5.51 -3.51
CA ILE A 27 -12.40 -4.78 -4.78
C ILE A 27 -12.20 -5.75 -5.94
N TYR A 28 -11.30 -6.73 -5.80
CA TYR A 28 -11.06 -7.71 -6.86
C TYR A 28 -12.29 -8.58 -7.16
N LEU A 29 -13.11 -8.88 -6.16
CA LEU A 29 -14.40 -9.57 -6.35
C LEU A 29 -15.45 -8.70 -7.05
N ALA A 30 -15.38 -7.39 -6.88
CA ALA A 30 -16.28 -6.44 -7.54
C ALA A 30 -15.92 -6.20 -9.02
N LEU A 31 -14.64 -6.42 -9.37
CA LEU A 31 -14.19 -6.27 -10.76
C LEU A 31 -14.90 -7.24 -11.69
N PRO A 32 -15.33 -6.79 -12.89
CA PRO A 32 -15.87 -7.66 -13.92
C PRO A 32 -14.89 -8.78 -14.31
N PRO A 33 -15.37 -9.99 -14.62
CA PRO A 33 -14.50 -11.15 -14.92
C PRO A 33 -13.49 -10.93 -16.05
N TRP A 34 -13.81 -10.06 -17.02
CA TRP A 34 -12.93 -9.74 -18.15
C TRP A 34 -11.76 -8.81 -17.79
N PHE A 35 -11.76 -8.21 -16.59
CA PHE A 35 -10.66 -7.41 -16.07
C PHE A 35 -9.90 -8.12 -14.95
N THR A 36 -10.22 -9.36 -14.65
CA THR A 36 -9.52 -10.17 -13.64
C THR A 36 -8.58 -11.19 -14.30
N VAL A 37 -7.44 -11.42 -13.65
CA VAL A 37 -6.51 -12.48 -14.07
C VAL A 37 -6.99 -13.80 -13.49
N GLY A 38 -7.64 -14.61 -14.31
CA GLY A 38 -8.28 -15.86 -13.90
C GLY A 38 -9.65 -15.67 -13.24
N PRO A 39 -10.18 -16.70 -12.54
CA PRO A 39 -11.46 -16.62 -11.86
C PRO A 39 -11.45 -15.54 -10.76
N THR A 40 -12.53 -14.77 -10.63
CA THR A 40 -12.64 -13.65 -9.67
C THR A 40 -12.41 -14.06 -8.21
N TRP A 41 -12.76 -15.29 -7.84
CA TRP A 41 -12.56 -15.83 -6.50
C TRP A 41 -11.13 -16.27 -6.19
N LEU A 42 -10.28 -16.48 -7.23
CA LEU A 42 -8.94 -17.06 -7.07
C LEU A 42 -8.02 -16.20 -6.21
N LEU A 43 -7.91 -14.90 -6.52
CA LEU A 43 -7.05 -13.99 -5.77
C LEU A 43 -7.50 -13.83 -4.30
N PRO A 44 -8.79 -13.56 -4.00
CA PRO A 44 -9.26 -13.50 -2.62
C PRO A 44 -9.05 -14.82 -1.86
N ALA A 45 -9.30 -15.96 -2.46
CA ALA A 45 -9.04 -17.27 -1.85
C ALA A 45 -7.54 -17.46 -1.53
N LEU A 46 -6.66 -17.11 -2.46
CA LEU A 46 -5.22 -17.17 -2.27
C LEU A 46 -4.75 -16.24 -1.15
N ILE A 47 -5.30 -15.02 -1.08
CA ILE A 47 -5.04 -14.08 0.02
C ILE A 47 -5.44 -14.70 1.35
N VAL A 48 -6.64 -15.27 1.48
CA VAL A 48 -7.12 -15.90 2.73
C VAL A 48 -6.21 -17.07 3.12
N VAL A 49 -5.89 -17.95 2.19
CA VAL A 49 -4.99 -19.11 2.43
C VAL A 49 -3.61 -18.66 2.92
N LEU A 50 -3.05 -17.56 2.38
CA LEU A 50 -1.74 -17.06 2.78
C LEU A 50 -1.79 -16.19 4.05
N LEU A 51 -2.93 -15.57 4.35
CA LEU A 51 -3.09 -14.81 5.60
C LEU A 51 -3.06 -15.71 6.83
N ILE A 52 -3.62 -16.92 6.75
CA ILE A 52 -3.62 -17.87 7.87
C ILE A 52 -2.19 -18.14 8.37
N PRO A 53 -1.25 -18.65 7.55
CA PRO A 53 0.13 -18.87 8.00
C PRO A 53 0.84 -17.57 8.38
N THR A 54 0.48 -16.43 7.79
CA THR A 54 1.06 -15.13 8.16
C THR A 54 0.66 -14.75 9.59
N VAL A 55 -0.60 -14.94 9.99
CA VAL A 55 -1.06 -14.68 11.35
C VAL A 55 -0.45 -15.68 12.34
N VAL A 56 -0.41 -16.96 11.97
CA VAL A 56 0.16 -18.03 12.80
C VAL A 56 1.65 -17.79 13.04
N THR A 57 2.44 -17.54 12.00
CA THR A 57 3.89 -17.27 12.14
C THR A 57 4.18 -16.02 12.93
N HIS A 58 3.29 -15.02 12.85
CA HIS A 58 3.39 -13.83 13.69
C HIS A 58 3.21 -14.16 15.17
N ARG A 59 2.17 -14.94 15.53
CA ARG A 59 1.92 -15.39 16.92
C ARG A 59 3.03 -16.30 17.44
N MET A 60 3.64 -17.11 16.59
CA MET A 60 4.76 -17.99 16.93
C MET A 60 6.12 -17.26 17.05
N GLY A 61 6.17 -15.93 16.83
CA GLY A 61 7.40 -15.16 16.87
C GLY A 61 8.39 -15.45 15.72
N ARG A 62 7.96 -16.17 14.67
CA ARG A 62 8.79 -16.48 13.48
C ARG A 62 8.79 -15.29 12.50
N HIS A 63 9.46 -14.21 12.88
CA HIS A 63 9.40 -12.94 12.17
C HIS A 63 9.93 -12.98 10.73
N SER A 64 10.97 -13.79 10.46
CA SER A 64 11.53 -13.95 9.12
C SER A 64 10.51 -14.58 8.15
N LEU A 65 9.83 -15.65 8.59
CA LEU A 65 8.78 -16.29 7.78
C LEU A 65 7.58 -15.36 7.57
N ASN A 66 7.15 -14.65 8.61
CA ASN A 66 6.08 -13.67 8.50
C ASN A 66 6.40 -12.57 7.48
N HIS A 67 7.64 -12.06 7.48
CA HIS A 67 8.10 -11.07 6.52
C HIS A 67 8.09 -11.62 5.09
N ALA A 68 8.62 -12.83 4.88
CA ALA A 68 8.66 -13.49 3.57
C ALA A 68 7.24 -13.75 3.02
N LEU A 69 6.34 -14.32 3.84
CA LEU A 69 4.94 -14.56 3.45
C LEU A 69 4.24 -13.26 3.03
N GLY A 70 4.46 -12.19 3.78
CA GLY A 70 3.86 -10.92 3.42
C GLY A 70 4.43 -10.32 2.13
N ILE A 71 5.71 -10.50 1.82
CA ILE A 71 6.29 -10.12 0.53
C ILE A 71 5.63 -10.93 -0.59
N VAL A 72 5.45 -12.24 -0.41
CA VAL A 72 4.79 -13.11 -1.38
C VAL A 72 3.35 -12.66 -1.65
N ILE A 73 2.57 -12.38 -0.59
CA ILE A 73 1.20 -11.85 -0.74
C ILE A 73 1.21 -10.56 -1.56
N ASN A 74 2.06 -9.60 -1.18
CA ASN A 74 2.15 -8.32 -1.90
C ASN A 74 2.55 -8.50 -3.36
N ALA A 75 3.49 -9.40 -3.65
CA ALA A 75 3.91 -9.69 -5.02
C ALA A 75 2.76 -10.28 -5.86
N ILE A 76 2.02 -11.24 -5.31
CA ILE A 76 0.86 -11.85 -5.96
C ILE A 76 -0.21 -10.78 -6.27
N ILE A 77 -0.56 -9.96 -5.29
CA ILE A 77 -1.54 -8.88 -5.47
C ILE A 77 -1.05 -7.88 -6.53
N THR A 78 0.24 -7.53 -6.51
CA THR A 78 0.83 -6.61 -7.49
C THR A 78 0.77 -7.18 -8.91
N LEU A 79 1.08 -8.46 -9.09
CA LEU A 79 0.99 -9.11 -10.40
C LEU A 79 -0.47 -9.18 -10.89
N ALA A 80 -1.42 -9.46 -10.00
CA ALA A 80 -2.84 -9.41 -10.33
C ALA A 80 -3.29 -8.00 -10.73
N LEU A 81 -2.85 -6.97 -9.99
CA LEU A 81 -3.13 -5.56 -10.34
C LEU A 81 -2.58 -5.20 -11.73
N ILE A 82 -1.31 -5.50 -11.99
CA ILE A 82 -0.68 -5.22 -13.29
C ILE A 82 -1.42 -5.94 -14.41
N GLY A 83 -1.75 -7.22 -14.22
CA GLY A 83 -2.52 -8.01 -15.19
C GLY A 83 -3.90 -7.39 -15.45
N SER A 84 -4.63 -6.99 -14.41
CA SER A 84 -5.94 -6.34 -14.53
C SER A 84 -5.84 -4.99 -15.25
N VAL A 85 -4.81 -4.19 -15.00
CA VAL A 85 -4.57 -2.93 -15.72
C VAL A 85 -4.27 -3.19 -17.20
N ILE A 86 -3.48 -4.20 -17.54
CA ILE A 86 -3.21 -4.59 -18.92
C ILE A 86 -4.50 -5.01 -19.63
N LEU A 87 -5.35 -5.80 -18.96
CA LEU A 87 -6.67 -6.21 -19.52
C LEU A 87 -7.58 -5.00 -19.71
N LEU A 88 -7.61 -4.06 -18.76
CA LEU A 88 -8.39 -2.83 -18.85
C LEU A 88 -7.92 -1.97 -20.05
N VAL A 89 -6.63 -1.75 -20.18
CA VAL A 89 -6.04 -1.00 -21.32
C VAL A 89 -6.33 -1.71 -22.64
N GLY A 90 -6.20 -3.03 -22.70
CA GLY A 90 -6.48 -3.84 -23.89
C GLY A 90 -7.96 -3.84 -24.33
N ALA A 91 -8.89 -3.52 -23.44
CA ALA A 91 -10.30 -3.44 -23.75
C ALA A 91 -10.71 -2.16 -24.52
N ILE A 92 -9.84 -1.14 -24.55
CA ILE A 92 -10.13 0.16 -25.20
C ILE A 92 -10.48 0.01 -26.68
N PRO A 93 -9.69 -0.66 -27.53
CA PRO A 93 -9.94 -0.73 -28.96
C PRO A 93 -11.16 -1.59 -29.33
N VAL A 94 -11.61 -2.45 -28.43
CA VAL A 94 -12.64 -3.46 -28.74
C VAL A 94 -14.07 -2.92 -28.64
N HIS A 95 -14.28 -1.76 -27.99
CA HIS A 95 -15.59 -1.05 -27.86
C HIS A 95 -16.77 -1.91 -27.36
N LYS A 96 -16.53 -3.09 -26.78
CA LYS A 96 -17.56 -4.03 -26.35
C LYS A 96 -18.10 -3.76 -24.93
N GLN A 97 -17.42 -2.92 -24.17
CA GLN A 97 -17.73 -2.69 -22.76
C GLN A 97 -18.47 -1.36 -22.57
N ALA A 98 -19.46 -1.36 -21.67
CA ALA A 98 -20.16 -0.14 -21.31
C ALA A 98 -19.17 0.89 -20.72
N PRO A 99 -19.22 2.16 -21.14
CA PRO A 99 -18.31 3.19 -20.67
C PRO A 99 -18.27 3.32 -19.13
N LEU A 100 -19.42 3.22 -18.49
CA LEU A 100 -19.52 3.27 -17.02
C LEU A 100 -18.77 2.11 -16.35
N SER A 101 -18.84 0.90 -16.89
CA SER A 101 -18.10 -0.26 -16.37
C SER A 101 -16.59 -0.03 -16.42
N LEU A 102 -16.08 0.56 -17.51
CA LEU A 102 -14.67 0.91 -17.65
C LEU A 102 -14.24 1.97 -16.63
N LEU A 103 -15.08 3.00 -16.40
CA LEU A 103 -14.80 4.05 -15.41
C LEU A 103 -14.75 3.48 -13.99
N LEU A 104 -15.75 2.67 -13.61
CA LEU A 104 -15.79 2.06 -12.28
C LEU A 104 -14.59 1.13 -12.06
N SER A 105 -14.30 0.23 -13.02
CA SER A 105 -13.16 -0.67 -12.94
C SER A 105 -11.81 0.07 -12.89
N GLY A 106 -11.69 1.17 -13.62
CA GLY A 106 -10.51 2.04 -13.52
C GLY A 106 -10.35 2.66 -12.13
N ALA A 107 -11.43 3.16 -11.53
CA ALA A 107 -11.42 3.69 -10.17
C ALA A 107 -11.07 2.61 -9.13
N GLU A 108 -11.63 1.41 -9.26
CA GLU A 108 -11.34 0.24 -8.43
C GLU A 108 -9.86 -0.17 -8.52
N LEU A 109 -9.29 -0.22 -9.71
CA LEU A 109 -7.88 -0.53 -9.93
C LEU A 109 -6.97 0.59 -9.44
N TRP A 110 -7.37 1.86 -9.59
CA TRP A 110 -6.62 2.98 -9.02
C TRP A 110 -6.56 2.90 -7.49
N LEU A 111 -7.68 2.63 -6.83
CA LEU A 111 -7.71 2.45 -5.38
C LEU A 111 -6.87 1.22 -4.95
N THR A 112 -6.94 0.13 -5.70
CA THR A 112 -6.11 -1.05 -5.48
C THR A 112 -4.62 -0.71 -5.61
N ASN A 113 -4.22 0.12 -6.59
CA ASN A 113 -2.86 0.61 -6.75
C ASN A 113 -2.39 1.35 -5.49
N VAL A 114 -3.20 2.26 -4.95
CA VAL A 114 -2.89 2.98 -3.70
C VAL A 114 -2.65 2.01 -2.54
N LEU A 115 -3.56 1.06 -2.32
CA LEU A 115 -3.48 0.10 -1.22
C LEU A 115 -2.26 -0.83 -1.33
N VAL A 116 -2.00 -1.34 -2.53
CA VAL A 116 -0.87 -2.25 -2.80
C VAL A 116 0.46 -1.57 -2.53
N PHE A 117 0.65 -0.33 -3.00
CA PHE A 117 1.90 0.38 -2.78
C PHE A 117 2.05 0.88 -1.35
N ALA A 118 0.96 1.23 -0.66
CA ALA A 118 0.98 1.45 0.78
C ALA A 118 1.50 0.24 1.56
N LEU A 119 1.05 -0.97 1.19
CA LEU A 119 1.53 -2.23 1.77
C LEU A 119 3.01 -2.48 1.50
N TRP A 120 3.50 -2.18 0.28
CA TRP A 120 4.93 -2.28 -0.05
C TRP A 120 5.77 -1.31 0.78
N TYR A 121 5.40 -0.03 0.84
CA TYR A 121 6.12 0.98 1.61
C TYR A 121 6.18 0.62 3.08
N TRP A 122 5.04 0.28 3.68
CA TRP A 122 4.95 -0.13 5.07
C TRP A 122 5.81 -1.37 5.40
N ARG A 123 5.83 -2.35 4.48
CA ARG A 123 6.55 -3.62 4.71
C ARG A 123 8.04 -3.52 4.52
N LEU A 124 8.51 -2.69 3.62
CA LEU A 124 9.94 -2.60 3.28
C LEU A 124 10.67 -1.53 4.08
N ASP A 125 10.00 -0.45 4.49
CA ASP A 125 10.65 0.63 5.20
C ASP A 125 11.20 0.19 6.56
N GLY A 126 12.44 0.60 6.85
CA GLY A 126 13.14 0.32 8.10
C GLY A 126 13.36 -1.18 8.39
N GLY A 127 13.22 -2.07 7.39
CA GLY A 127 13.29 -3.52 7.56
C GLY A 127 11.97 -4.16 7.98
N GLY A 128 10.88 -3.40 7.87
CA GLY A 128 9.51 -3.84 8.16
C GLY A 128 9.04 -3.58 9.59
N PRO A 129 7.74 -3.76 9.84
CA PRO A 129 7.08 -3.33 11.08
C PRO A 129 7.70 -3.98 12.33
N THR A 130 8.00 -5.27 12.29
CA THR A 130 8.59 -5.99 13.42
C THR A 130 10.00 -5.49 13.77
N VAL A 131 10.78 -5.07 12.77
CA VAL A 131 12.13 -4.52 12.99
C VAL A 131 12.00 -3.09 13.53
N ARG A 132 11.05 -2.31 13.02
CA ARG A 132 10.76 -0.96 13.54
C ARG A 132 10.31 -0.99 15.00
N ASP A 133 9.45 -1.93 15.39
CA ASP A 133 8.95 -2.07 16.77
C ASP A 133 10.08 -2.37 17.76
N ARG A 134 11.13 -3.11 17.33
CA ARG A 134 12.26 -3.50 18.19
C ARG A 134 13.35 -2.44 18.31
N ARG A 135 13.41 -1.48 17.39
CA ARG A 135 14.44 -0.43 17.42
C ARG A 135 14.01 0.72 18.33
N ARG A 136 14.83 1.05 19.33
CA ARG A 136 14.62 2.21 20.20
C ARG A 136 14.92 3.54 19.49
N GLU A 137 15.79 3.54 18.49
CA GLU A 137 16.18 4.71 17.72
C GLU A 137 15.70 4.64 16.29
N PHE A 138 15.41 5.81 15.71
CA PHE A 138 15.01 5.97 14.32
C PHE A 138 16.21 5.80 13.38
N GLY A 139 16.67 4.55 13.17
CA GLY A 139 17.74 4.21 12.22
C GLY A 139 17.34 4.47 10.75
N SER A 140 18.25 4.20 9.80
CA SER A 140 18.11 4.47 8.37
C SER A 140 16.74 4.06 7.84
N ARG A 141 15.96 5.04 7.40
CA ARG A 141 14.65 4.89 6.78
C ARG A 141 14.72 5.23 5.32
N SER A 142 13.79 4.67 4.57
CA SER A 142 13.70 4.96 3.16
C SER A 142 12.85 6.20 2.87
N PHE A 143 11.98 6.57 3.83
CA PHE A 143 11.13 7.76 3.81
C PHE A 143 11.46 8.68 4.96
N VAL A 144 11.53 9.99 4.71
CA VAL A 144 11.73 11.02 5.73
C VAL A 144 10.42 11.76 5.93
N PHE A 145 9.68 11.39 6.97
CA PHE A 145 8.40 12.02 7.27
C PHE A 145 8.61 13.43 7.86
N PRO A 146 7.69 14.39 7.61
CA PRO A 146 7.79 15.75 8.15
C PRO A 146 7.98 15.79 9.66
N GLN A 147 7.33 14.87 10.39
CA GLN A 147 7.43 14.77 11.85
C GLN A 147 8.86 14.45 12.35
N MET A 148 9.70 13.86 11.49
CA MET A 148 11.11 13.59 11.82
C MET A 148 11.99 14.84 11.68
N GLN A 149 11.52 15.86 10.94
CA GLN A 149 12.26 17.08 10.64
C GLN A 149 11.98 18.20 11.66
N ILE A 150 10.96 18.03 12.52
CA ILE A 150 10.60 18.99 13.55
C ILE A 150 11.74 19.09 14.58
N GLU A 151 12.22 20.31 14.82
CA GLU A 151 13.32 20.56 15.77
C GLU A 151 12.94 20.20 17.21
N LYS A 152 13.97 19.87 18.04
CA LYS A 152 13.79 19.43 19.43
C LYS A 152 12.96 20.39 20.28
N ILE A 153 13.04 21.71 20.01
CA ILE A 153 12.32 22.75 20.78
C ILE A 153 10.80 22.64 20.54
N GLU A 154 10.38 22.32 19.33
CA GLU A 154 8.97 22.12 18.99
C GLU A 154 8.46 20.74 19.40
N ARG A 155 9.35 19.75 19.48
CA ARG A 155 9.02 18.37 19.88
C ARG A 155 8.36 18.26 21.24
N GLY A 156 8.80 19.04 22.22
CA GLY A 156 8.20 19.06 23.55
C GLY A 156 6.74 19.54 23.57
N ARG A 157 6.34 20.37 22.61
CA ARG A 157 4.98 20.94 22.48
C ARG A 157 3.99 19.98 21.84
N PHE A 158 4.48 19.06 20.95
CA PHE A 158 3.65 18.14 20.17
C PHE A 158 3.86 16.67 20.52
N SER A 159 4.59 16.33 21.57
CA SER A 159 4.93 14.94 21.96
C SER A 159 5.58 14.12 20.84
N VAL A 160 6.35 14.75 19.94
CA VAL A 160 6.95 14.12 18.75
C VAL A 160 8.15 13.22 19.12
N GLU A 161 8.66 13.29 20.36
CA GLU A 161 9.79 12.45 20.80
C GLU A 161 9.60 10.95 20.60
N ARG A 162 8.34 10.49 20.48
CA ARG A 162 7.96 9.08 20.31
C ARG A 162 7.15 8.80 19.05
N TRP A 163 7.08 9.76 18.10
CA TRP A 163 6.32 9.52 16.87
C TRP A 163 6.98 8.40 16.04
N ARG A 164 6.15 7.46 15.58
CA ARG A 164 6.54 6.37 14.69
C ARG A 164 5.55 6.30 13.53
N PRO A 165 6.01 6.10 12.29
CA PRO A 165 5.11 5.93 11.17
C PRO A 165 4.30 4.64 11.36
N ASN A 166 3.01 4.74 11.12
CA ASN A 166 2.07 3.63 11.07
C ASN A 166 1.60 3.40 9.63
N PHE A 167 0.73 2.41 9.40
CA PHE A 167 0.24 2.11 8.07
C PHE A 167 -0.44 3.30 7.38
N VAL A 168 -1.15 4.17 8.12
CA VAL A 168 -1.85 5.33 7.56
C VAL A 168 -0.87 6.34 6.95
N ASP A 169 0.32 6.50 7.54
CA ASP A 169 1.34 7.40 6.98
C ASP A 169 1.84 6.91 5.62
N TYR A 170 2.03 5.60 5.46
CA TYR A 170 2.40 5.00 4.17
C TYR A 170 1.23 5.01 3.17
N LEU A 171 0.00 4.84 3.65
CA LEU A 171 -1.20 4.99 2.83
C LEU A 171 -1.34 6.41 2.29
N PHE A 172 -1.07 7.41 3.12
CA PHE A 172 -1.05 8.81 2.69
C PHE A 172 0.01 9.06 1.61
N ILE A 173 1.25 8.55 1.79
CA ILE A 173 2.28 8.64 0.76
C ILE A 173 1.81 7.99 -0.55
N ALA A 174 1.26 6.77 -0.50
CA ALA A 174 0.80 6.07 -1.68
C ALA A 174 -0.36 6.80 -2.36
N PHE A 175 -1.30 7.34 -1.58
CA PHE A 175 -2.43 8.13 -2.09
C PHE A 175 -1.96 9.41 -2.79
N THR A 176 -1.13 10.21 -2.14
CA THR A 176 -0.59 11.46 -2.71
C THR A 176 0.26 11.19 -3.94
N THR A 177 1.11 10.15 -3.92
CA THR A 177 1.89 9.71 -5.09
C THR A 177 1.00 9.37 -6.29
N SER A 178 -0.09 8.64 -6.07
CA SER A 178 -1.03 8.26 -7.14
C SER A 178 -1.88 9.42 -7.65
N SER A 179 -2.12 10.43 -6.83
CA SER A 179 -2.97 11.58 -7.16
C SER A 179 -2.19 12.71 -7.82
N THR A 180 -0.95 12.97 -7.38
CA THR A 180 -0.15 14.12 -7.82
C THR A 180 0.90 13.75 -8.88
N PHE A 181 1.14 12.45 -9.11
CA PHE A 181 2.19 11.92 -10.00
C PHE A 181 3.59 12.47 -9.68
N GLY A 182 3.84 12.79 -8.42
CA GLY A 182 5.07 13.44 -8.00
C GLY A 182 5.50 13.10 -6.58
N PRO A 183 6.64 13.66 -6.16
CA PRO A 183 7.12 13.45 -4.81
C PRO A 183 6.13 14.02 -3.80
N THR A 184 5.97 13.26 -2.74
CA THR A 184 5.16 13.62 -1.57
C THR A 184 5.97 14.50 -0.61
N ASP A 185 5.35 14.97 0.47
CA ASP A 185 6.02 15.70 1.54
C ASP A 185 7.09 14.87 2.29
N ALA A 186 7.19 13.56 1.99
CA ALA A 186 8.16 12.65 2.55
C ALA A 186 9.27 12.32 1.53
N PRO A 187 10.47 12.94 1.62
CA PRO A 187 11.58 12.65 0.72
C PRO A 187 11.99 11.18 0.72
N LEU A 188 12.22 10.65 -0.50
CA LEU A 188 12.62 9.26 -0.74
C LEU A 188 14.15 9.15 -0.74
N LEU A 189 14.72 8.43 0.22
CA LEU A 189 16.17 8.24 0.31
C LEU A 189 16.63 6.97 -0.40
N ALA A 190 15.93 5.86 -0.21
CA ALA A 190 16.33 4.56 -0.74
C ALA A 190 16.04 4.39 -2.23
N ARG A 191 16.96 3.75 -2.97
CA ARG A 191 16.79 3.47 -4.41
C ARG A 191 15.57 2.59 -4.70
N TRP A 192 15.32 1.58 -3.86
CA TRP A 192 14.17 0.71 -4.02
C TRP A 192 12.83 1.46 -3.86
N ALA A 193 12.76 2.41 -2.90
CA ALA A 193 11.57 3.22 -2.70
C ALA A 193 11.28 4.10 -3.93
N LYS A 194 12.33 4.71 -4.51
CA LYS A 194 12.23 5.48 -5.76
C LYS A 194 11.73 4.61 -6.92
N ALA A 195 12.26 3.39 -7.07
CA ALA A 195 11.83 2.46 -8.12
C ALA A 195 10.36 2.06 -7.96
N LEU A 196 9.92 1.70 -6.75
CA LEU A 196 8.51 1.38 -6.47
C LEU A 196 7.60 2.58 -6.72
N THR A 197 8.02 3.78 -6.32
CA THR A 197 7.24 5.01 -6.55
C THR A 197 7.09 5.28 -8.05
N MET A 198 8.14 5.11 -8.85
CA MET A 198 8.04 5.23 -10.31
C MET A 198 7.08 4.19 -10.91
N CYS A 199 7.12 2.94 -10.46
CA CYS A 199 6.17 1.91 -10.88
C CYS A 199 4.72 2.29 -10.50
N GLN A 200 4.50 2.76 -9.27
CA GLN A 200 3.19 3.22 -8.81
C GLN A 200 2.64 4.35 -9.67
N ILE A 201 3.44 5.37 -9.93
CA ILE A 201 3.07 6.51 -10.76
C ILE A 201 2.73 6.05 -12.17
N PHE A 202 3.53 5.17 -12.77
CA PHE A 202 3.29 4.66 -14.12
C PHE A 202 1.95 3.92 -14.21
N ILE A 203 1.64 3.05 -13.25
CA ILE A 203 0.34 2.35 -13.18
C ILE A 203 -0.79 3.36 -13.00
N SER A 204 -0.67 4.29 -12.04
CA SER A 204 -1.69 5.30 -11.75
C SER A 204 -1.95 6.19 -12.97
N LEU A 205 -0.90 6.69 -13.63
CA LEU A 205 -1.01 7.51 -14.83
C LEU A 205 -1.71 6.75 -15.96
N SER A 206 -1.36 5.49 -16.18
CA SER A 206 -2.00 4.65 -17.20
C SER A 206 -3.52 4.53 -16.96
N ILE A 207 -3.94 4.33 -15.71
CA ILE A 207 -5.36 4.24 -15.35
C ILE A 207 -6.04 5.61 -15.54
N VAL A 208 -5.45 6.68 -15.04
CA VAL A 208 -6.06 8.04 -15.09
C VAL A 208 -6.19 8.52 -16.53
N VAL A 209 -5.19 8.33 -17.40
CA VAL A 209 -5.26 8.68 -18.82
C VAL A 209 -6.40 7.91 -19.50
N LEU A 210 -6.56 6.63 -19.15
CA LEU A 210 -7.67 5.81 -19.66
C LEU A 210 -9.03 6.36 -19.20
N LEU A 211 -9.18 6.68 -17.93
CA LEU A 211 -10.41 7.24 -17.36
C LEU A 211 -10.78 8.56 -18.04
N ILE A 212 -9.81 9.47 -18.21
CA ILE A 212 -10.03 10.75 -18.91
C ILE A 212 -10.45 10.52 -20.34
N SER A 213 -9.74 9.65 -21.07
CA SER A 213 -10.07 9.32 -22.47
C SER A 213 -11.50 8.81 -22.62
N ARG A 214 -11.99 8.02 -21.66
CA ARG A 214 -13.35 7.50 -21.67
C ARG A 214 -14.38 8.52 -21.21
N ALA A 215 -14.06 9.35 -20.24
CA ALA A 215 -14.96 10.42 -19.81
C ALA A 215 -15.26 11.39 -20.97
N VAL A 216 -14.25 11.78 -21.75
CA VAL A 216 -14.40 12.63 -22.94
C VAL A 216 -15.21 11.93 -24.05
N GLY A 217 -15.11 10.60 -24.19
CA GLY A 217 -15.88 9.85 -25.18
C GLY A 217 -17.35 9.61 -24.80
N ILE A 218 -17.78 9.99 -23.59
CA ILE A 218 -19.18 9.94 -23.14
C ILE A 218 -19.90 11.28 -23.39
N LEU A 219 -19.16 12.38 -23.44
CA LEU A 219 -19.66 13.73 -23.75
C LEU A 219 -19.82 13.92 -25.27
#